data_42a232aaee6b6fa226b1f410e041ad18
#
_entry.id   42a232aaee6b6fa226b1f410e041ad18
#
_cell.length_a   1.000
_cell.length_b   1.000
_cell.length_c   1.000
_cell.angle_alpha   90.00
_cell.angle_beta   90.00
_cell.angle_gamma   90.00
#
_symmetry.space_group_name_H-M   'P 1'
#
loop_
_entity.id
_entity.type
_entity.pdbx_description
1 polymer ?
#
loop_
_entity_poly.entity_id
_entity_poly.type
_entity_poly.pdbx_seq_one_letter_code
_entity_poly.pdbx_strand_id
1 'polypeptide(L)'
;MTGGDDVVKNGATGERVRFIRTAAETGGELLVMEDHWTRPGHVVPRHVHPGIEERWTVIHGTVVYDVDGVETVAGPGDSVVAPAGVPHSARDGGDGEVLVRIEMRPALRWEDFVRQLFALAGEGLEDEVAARSFFELFDEFQPEIQLAPHDAPDREA
;
A
#
# COMPACT_ATOMS: atom_id res chain seq x y z
N MET A 1 -20.17 -11.85 7.83
CA MET A 1 -20.20 -11.63 6.40
C MET A 1 -19.63 -10.27 6.11
N THR A 2 -18.48 -10.24 5.49
CA THR A 2 -17.95 -9.00 4.98
C THR A 2 -18.77 -8.60 3.80
N GLY A 3 -19.78 -7.80 4.04
CA GLY A 3 -20.49 -7.13 2.97
C GLY A 3 -19.52 -6.24 2.20
N GLY A 4 -19.85 -5.90 0.96
CA GLY A 4 -19.07 -4.98 0.13
C GLY A 4 -18.90 -3.57 0.69
N ASP A 5 -19.21 -3.36 1.97
CA ASP A 5 -19.22 -2.07 2.65
C ASP A 5 -18.01 -1.84 3.54
N ASP A 6 -17.07 -2.81 3.61
CA ASP A 6 -15.86 -2.65 4.43
C ASP A 6 -14.79 -1.89 3.62
N VAL A 7 -15.02 -0.59 3.47
CA VAL A 7 -14.20 0.31 2.67
C VAL A 7 -13.69 1.44 3.55
N VAL A 8 -12.40 1.72 3.47
CA VAL A 8 -11.80 2.91 4.03
C VAL A 8 -11.35 3.85 2.92
N LYS A 9 -11.38 5.15 3.19
CA LYS A 9 -11.03 6.19 2.21
C LYS A 9 -9.96 7.08 2.77
N ASN A 10 -8.98 7.40 1.92
CA ASN A 10 -7.99 8.42 2.21
C ASN A 10 -8.51 9.76 1.67
N GLY A 11 -8.91 10.66 2.56
CA GLY A 11 -9.48 11.96 2.17
C GLY A 11 -8.50 12.87 1.45
N ALA A 12 -7.19 12.67 1.64
CA ALA A 12 -6.16 13.50 1.02
C ALA A 12 -5.93 13.13 -0.46
N THR A 13 -5.95 11.83 -0.77
CA THR A 13 -5.62 11.32 -2.11
C THR A 13 -6.82 10.82 -2.89
N GLY A 14 -7.93 10.56 -2.22
CA GLY A 14 -9.09 9.90 -2.81
C GLY A 14 -8.94 8.38 -2.93
N GLU A 15 -7.83 7.82 -2.47
CA GLU A 15 -7.62 6.37 -2.47
C GLU A 15 -8.67 5.66 -1.63
N ARG A 16 -9.15 4.51 -2.11
CA ARG A 16 -10.15 3.69 -1.41
C ARG A 16 -9.64 2.27 -1.33
N VAL A 17 -9.71 1.68 -0.15
CA VAL A 17 -9.35 0.28 0.07
C VAL A 17 -10.58 -0.46 0.56
N ARG A 18 -10.92 -1.54 -0.14
CA ARG A 18 -11.96 -2.48 0.27
C ARG A 18 -11.28 -3.73 0.82
N PHE A 19 -11.67 -4.14 2.02
CA PHE A 19 -11.17 -5.39 2.61
C PHE A 19 -12.05 -6.55 2.14
N ILE A 20 -11.47 -7.44 1.33
CA ILE A 20 -12.18 -8.59 0.73
C ILE A 20 -12.12 -9.79 1.66
N ARG A 21 -10.93 -10.10 2.21
CA ARG A 21 -10.74 -11.10 3.26
C ARG A 21 -9.86 -10.51 4.34
N THR A 22 -10.35 -10.53 5.55
CA THR A 22 -9.63 -9.95 6.68
C THR A 22 -8.67 -10.94 7.31
N ALA A 23 -7.71 -10.43 8.09
CA ALA A 23 -6.81 -11.27 8.85
C ALA A 23 -7.58 -12.19 9.81
N ALA A 24 -8.64 -11.69 10.43
CA ALA A 24 -9.47 -12.48 11.35
C ALA A 24 -10.14 -13.66 10.64
N GLU A 25 -10.59 -13.47 9.40
CA GLU A 25 -11.24 -14.53 8.62
C GLU A 25 -10.30 -15.65 8.19
N THR A 26 -8.99 -15.36 8.11
CA THR A 26 -7.98 -16.32 7.64
C THR A 26 -7.06 -16.82 8.74
N GLY A 27 -7.31 -16.45 9.98
CA GLY A 27 -6.41 -16.79 11.09
C GLY A 27 -5.04 -16.13 11.00
N GLY A 28 -4.97 -14.96 10.33
CA GLY A 28 -3.74 -14.19 10.15
C GLY A 28 -2.88 -14.61 8.96
N GLU A 29 -3.30 -15.62 8.20
CA GLU A 29 -2.48 -16.15 7.08
C GLU A 29 -2.50 -15.26 5.85
N LEU A 30 -3.62 -14.56 5.63
CA LEU A 30 -3.84 -13.81 4.38
C LEU A 30 -4.75 -12.62 4.65
N LEU A 31 -4.38 -11.48 4.05
CA LEU A 31 -5.25 -10.33 3.90
C LEU A 31 -5.44 -10.09 2.40
N VAL A 32 -6.68 -9.94 1.94
CA VAL A 32 -6.99 -9.58 0.56
C VAL A 32 -7.71 -8.25 0.55
N MET A 33 -7.19 -7.32 -0.25
CA MET A 33 -7.76 -5.99 -0.42
C MET A 33 -7.96 -5.69 -1.89
N GLU A 34 -8.86 -4.77 -2.20
CA GLU A 34 -8.90 -4.08 -3.48
C GLU A 34 -8.58 -2.61 -3.22
N ASP A 35 -7.57 -2.12 -3.91
CA ASP A 35 -7.09 -0.76 -3.78
C ASP A 35 -7.47 0.02 -5.04
N HIS A 36 -8.20 1.12 -4.85
CA HIS A 36 -8.72 1.94 -5.94
C HIS A 36 -8.10 3.34 -5.86
N TRP A 37 -7.31 3.67 -6.86
CA TRP A 37 -6.74 5.01 -7.04
C TRP A 37 -7.71 5.80 -7.92
N THR A 38 -8.45 6.71 -7.31
CA THR A 38 -9.53 7.43 -7.98
C THR A 38 -9.07 8.65 -8.76
N ARG A 39 -7.81 9.06 -8.57
CA ARG A 39 -7.23 10.24 -9.22
C ARG A 39 -5.99 9.85 -10.00
N PRO A 40 -5.73 10.48 -11.16
CA PRO A 40 -4.52 10.22 -11.91
C PRO A 40 -3.27 10.67 -11.14
N GLY A 41 -2.13 10.05 -11.43
CA GLY A 41 -0.85 10.43 -10.84
C GLY A 41 -0.62 9.92 -9.44
N HIS A 42 -1.39 8.95 -8.95
CA HIS A 42 -1.20 8.37 -7.63
C HIS A 42 0.19 7.73 -7.49
N VAL A 43 0.83 7.97 -6.35
CA VAL A 43 2.15 7.44 -6.05
C VAL A 43 2.12 6.77 -4.68
N VAL A 44 2.65 5.55 -4.63
CA VAL A 44 2.94 4.85 -3.38
C VAL A 44 4.45 4.97 -3.14
N PRO A 45 4.88 5.71 -2.12
CA PRO A 45 6.30 5.91 -1.84
C PRO A 45 7.03 4.59 -1.57
N ARG A 46 8.33 4.58 -1.81
CA ARG A 46 9.17 3.42 -1.56
C ARG A 46 9.12 3.04 -0.09
N HIS A 47 8.86 1.78 0.16
CA HIS A 47 8.79 1.22 1.51
C HIS A 47 9.13 -0.27 1.48
N VAL A 48 9.23 -0.86 2.66
CA VAL A 48 9.50 -2.28 2.84
C VAL A 48 8.52 -2.85 3.85
N HIS A 49 8.06 -4.08 3.57
CA HIS A 49 7.33 -4.89 4.53
C HIS A 49 8.28 -5.95 5.06
N PRO A 50 8.89 -5.78 6.25
CA PRO A 50 9.95 -6.68 6.71
C PRO A 50 9.53 -8.14 6.78
N GLY A 51 8.28 -8.41 7.11
CA GLY A 51 7.76 -9.76 7.31
C GLY A 51 6.56 -10.14 6.46
N ILE A 52 6.23 -9.38 5.41
CA ILE A 52 5.04 -9.63 4.59
C ILE A 52 5.41 -9.72 3.12
N GLU A 53 4.99 -10.80 2.46
CA GLU A 53 5.02 -10.87 1.00
C GLU A 53 3.76 -10.18 0.46
N GLU A 54 3.93 -9.29 -0.50
CA GLU A 54 2.82 -8.58 -1.14
C GLU A 54 2.72 -8.95 -2.62
N ARG A 55 1.52 -9.35 -3.04
CA ARG A 55 1.21 -9.62 -4.44
C ARG A 55 0.16 -8.64 -4.92
N TRP A 56 0.45 -8.00 -6.05
CA TRP A 56 -0.52 -7.13 -6.73
C TRP A 56 -0.99 -7.81 -8.01
N THR A 57 -2.29 -7.74 -8.26
CA THR A 57 -2.87 -8.12 -9.55
C THR A 57 -3.67 -6.93 -10.05
N VAL A 58 -3.27 -6.37 -11.17
CA VAL A 58 -3.97 -5.21 -11.75
C VAL A 58 -5.28 -5.69 -12.35
N ILE A 59 -6.38 -5.03 -11.98
CA ILE A 59 -7.72 -5.30 -12.50
C ILE A 59 -8.06 -4.28 -13.58
N HIS A 60 -7.75 -3.00 -13.33
CA HIS A 60 -8.03 -1.91 -14.25
C HIS A 60 -6.91 -0.88 -14.18
N GLY A 61 -6.57 -0.30 -15.31
CA GLY A 61 -5.53 0.74 -15.41
C GLY A 61 -4.15 0.16 -15.64
N THR A 62 -3.13 1.00 -15.48
CA THR A 62 -1.73 0.64 -15.67
C THR A 62 -0.93 1.12 -14.48
N VAL A 63 -0.10 0.25 -13.94
CA VAL A 63 0.74 0.55 -12.77
C VAL A 63 2.19 0.27 -13.12
N VAL A 64 3.08 1.16 -12.72
CA VAL A 64 4.52 0.91 -12.78
C VAL A 64 4.97 0.56 -11.36
N TYR A 65 5.43 -0.67 -11.20
CA TYR A 65 6.00 -1.16 -9.95
C TYR A 65 7.52 -1.12 -10.02
N ASP A 66 8.15 -0.67 -8.96
CA ASP A 66 9.58 -0.81 -8.75
C ASP A 66 9.78 -1.77 -7.59
N VAL A 67 10.38 -2.93 -7.85
CA VAL A 67 10.69 -3.94 -6.84
C VAL A 67 12.21 -4.13 -6.86
N ASP A 68 12.86 -3.73 -5.80
CA ASP A 68 14.31 -3.83 -5.64
C ASP A 68 15.07 -3.16 -6.81
N GLY A 69 14.58 -2.03 -7.29
CA GLY A 69 15.19 -1.29 -8.39
C GLY A 69 14.81 -1.78 -9.80
N VAL A 70 13.97 -2.81 -9.90
CA VAL A 70 13.51 -3.33 -11.20
C VAL A 70 12.11 -2.83 -11.47
N GLU A 71 11.94 -2.05 -12.54
CA GLU A 71 10.63 -1.54 -12.94
C GLU A 71 9.88 -2.56 -13.79
N THR A 72 8.59 -2.72 -13.49
CA THR A 72 7.66 -3.53 -14.26
C THR A 72 6.41 -2.71 -14.54
N VAL A 73 6.02 -2.63 -15.80
CA VAL A 73 4.75 -2.02 -16.20
C VAL A 73 3.69 -3.11 -16.25
N ALA A 74 2.67 -2.98 -15.42
CA ALA A 74 1.61 -3.98 -15.28
C ALA A 74 0.28 -3.41 -15.75
N GLY A 75 -0.42 -4.15 -16.58
CA GLY A 75 -1.78 -3.87 -17.03
C GLY A 75 -2.76 -4.93 -16.52
N PRO A 76 -4.05 -4.84 -16.91
CA PRO A 76 -5.07 -5.76 -16.43
C PRO A 76 -4.70 -7.24 -16.62
N GLY A 77 -4.78 -8.01 -15.54
CA GLY A 77 -4.41 -9.43 -15.52
C GLY A 77 -2.97 -9.70 -15.13
N ASP A 78 -2.09 -8.70 -15.12
CA ASP A 78 -0.70 -8.88 -14.72
C ASP A 78 -0.56 -8.88 -13.21
N SER A 79 0.35 -9.73 -12.71
CA SER A 79 0.69 -9.80 -11.29
C SER A 79 2.15 -9.49 -11.06
N VAL A 80 2.43 -8.80 -9.96
CA VAL A 80 3.79 -8.49 -9.50
C VAL A 80 3.88 -8.87 -8.03
N VAL A 81 5.02 -9.41 -7.60
CA VAL A 81 5.26 -9.82 -6.22
C VAL A 81 6.45 -9.06 -5.66
N ALA A 82 6.27 -8.47 -4.48
CA ALA A 82 7.35 -7.99 -3.65
C ALA A 82 7.57 -8.98 -2.52
N PRO A 83 8.71 -9.70 -2.50
CA PRO A 83 9.02 -10.58 -1.38
C PRO A 83 9.17 -9.81 -0.07
N ALA A 84 8.98 -10.50 1.06
CA ALA A 84 9.21 -9.91 2.37
C ALA A 84 10.62 -9.33 2.46
N GLY A 85 10.73 -8.13 3.02
CA GLY A 85 12.03 -7.47 3.21
C GLY A 85 12.59 -6.77 1.98
N VAL A 86 11.89 -6.79 0.84
CA VAL A 86 12.35 -6.16 -0.40
C VAL A 86 11.69 -4.79 -0.59
N PRO A 87 12.48 -3.71 -0.72
CA PRO A 87 11.92 -2.37 -0.94
C PRO A 87 11.19 -2.28 -2.27
N HIS A 88 10.06 -1.59 -2.26
CA HIS A 88 9.25 -1.42 -3.45
C HIS A 88 8.43 -0.13 -3.42
N SER A 89 8.00 0.27 -4.58
CA SER A 89 7.11 1.42 -4.80
C SER A 89 6.18 1.15 -5.97
N ALA A 90 5.19 2.00 -6.12
CA ALA A 90 4.24 1.91 -7.22
C ALA A 90 3.81 3.30 -7.64
N ARG A 91 3.47 3.47 -8.91
CA ARG A 91 2.88 4.70 -9.41
C ARG A 91 1.91 4.41 -10.55
N ASP A 92 0.96 5.29 -10.70
CA ASP A 92 0.06 5.28 -11.85
C ASP A 92 0.90 5.41 -13.13
N GLY A 93 0.82 4.42 -13.99
CA GLY A 93 1.55 4.40 -15.27
C GLY A 93 0.71 4.89 -16.44
N GLY A 94 -0.53 5.26 -16.19
CA GLY A 94 -1.46 5.80 -17.17
C GLY A 94 -1.99 7.17 -16.74
N ASP A 95 -3.16 7.52 -17.22
CA ASP A 95 -3.81 8.79 -16.96
C ASP A 95 -5.27 8.62 -16.49
N GLY A 96 -5.62 7.43 -16.05
CA GLY A 96 -6.94 7.09 -15.56
C GLY A 96 -6.92 6.46 -14.17
N GLU A 97 -8.08 5.97 -13.78
CA GLU A 97 -8.23 5.25 -12.52
C GLU A 97 -7.49 3.91 -12.54
N VAL A 98 -7.08 3.47 -11.37
CA VAL A 98 -6.42 2.17 -11.18
C VAL A 98 -7.19 1.37 -10.14
N LEU A 99 -7.41 0.09 -10.42
CA LEU A 99 -7.95 -0.88 -9.47
C LEU A 99 -6.99 -2.07 -9.41
N VAL A 100 -6.54 -2.40 -8.20
CA VAL A 100 -5.56 -3.45 -7.96
C VAL A 100 -6.06 -4.35 -6.84
N ARG A 101 -5.97 -5.66 -7.03
CA ARG A 101 -6.12 -6.62 -5.94
C ARG A 101 -4.79 -6.82 -5.26
N ILE A 102 -4.77 -6.76 -3.93
CA ILE A 102 -3.58 -6.92 -3.12
C ILE A 102 -3.75 -8.11 -2.18
N GLU A 103 -2.77 -9.00 -2.17
CA GLU A 103 -2.71 -10.13 -1.24
C GLU A 103 -1.47 -9.98 -0.37
N MET A 104 -1.65 -10.00 0.95
CA MET A 104 -0.56 -9.86 1.93
C MET A 104 -0.44 -11.16 2.73
N ARG A 105 0.74 -11.76 2.76
CA ARG A 105 1.02 -13.02 3.47
C ARG A 105 2.30 -12.93 4.29
N PRO A 106 2.25 -13.20 5.61
CA PRO A 106 1.06 -13.20 6.46
C PRO A 106 0.45 -11.82 6.58
N ALA A 107 -0.75 -11.74 7.11
CA ALA A 107 -1.45 -10.46 7.21
C ALA A 107 -0.84 -9.52 8.25
N LEU A 108 -0.28 -10.05 9.34
CA LEU A 108 0.15 -9.29 10.49
C LEU A 108 -0.92 -8.24 10.88
N ARG A 109 -0.51 -7.02 11.20
CA ARG A 109 -1.43 -5.93 11.54
C ARG A 109 -1.59 -4.93 10.40
N TRP A 110 -1.37 -5.36 9.16
CA TRP A 110 -1.45 -4.43 8.01
C TRP A 110 -2.83 -3.80 7.87
N GLU A 111 -3.88 -4.56 8.09
CA GLU A 111 -5.24 -4.03 8.06
C GLU A 111 -5.43 -2.88 9.07
N ASP A 112 -4.97 -3.06 10.31
CA ASP A 112 -5.07 -2.03 11.34
C ASP A 112 -4.28 -0.78 10.96
N PHE A 113 -3.10 -0.96 10.37
CA PHE A 113 -2.30 0.16 9.90
C PHE A 113 -3.03 0.97 8.82
N VAL A 114 -3.59 0.31 7.82
CA VAL A 114 -4.31 0.97 6.73
C VAL A 114 -5.52 1.74 7.27
N ARG A 115 -6.29 1.12 8.16
CA ARG A 115 -7.46 1.77 8.77
C ARG A 115 -7.07 3.02 9.53
N GLN A 116 -6.02 2.96 10.32
CA GLN A 116 -5.54 4.11 11.10
C GLN A 116 -4.92 5.18 10.21
N LEU A 117 -4.12 4.79 9.23
CA LEU A 117 -3.51 5.73 8.29
C LEU A 117 -4.56 6.52 7.52
N PHE A 118 -5.59 5.85 7.00
CA PHE A 118 -6.63 6.49 6.21
C PHE A 118 -7.53 7.38 7.06
N ALA A 119 -7.81 6.99 8.30
CA ALA A 119 -8.54 7.83 9.24
C ALA A 119 -7.76 9.11 9.55
N LEU A 120 -6.47 8.99 9.77
CA LEU A 120 -5.58 10.11 10.06
C LEU A 120 -5.47 11.07 8.88
N ALA A 121 -5.33 10.55 7.66
CA ALA A 121 -5.26 11.35 6.44
C ALA A 121 -6.54 12.17 6.20
N GLY A 122 -7.69 11.65 6.64
CA GLY A 122 -8.97 12.34 6.53
C GLY A 122 -9.08 13.57 7.43
N GLU A 123 -8.24 13.67 8.47
CA GLU A 123 -8.22 14.81 9.38
C GLU A 123 -7.30 15.96 8.91
N GLY A 124 -6.56 15.75 7.82
CA GLY A 124 -5.59 16.70 7.30
C GLY A 124 -4.26 16.65 8.03
N LEU A 125 -3.18 16.42 7.29
CA LEU A 125 -1.82 16.32 7.85
C LEU A 125 -1.14 17.69 7.94
N GLU A 126 -1.91 18.79 7.96
CA GLU A 126 -1.38 20.13 7.85
C GLU A 126 -0.94 20.75 9.18
N ASP A 127 -1.31 20.15 10.32
CA ASP A 127 -0.87 20.65 11.62
C ASP A 127 0.21 19.75 12.24
N GLU A 128 0.93 20.30 13.23
CA GLU A 128 2.01 19.58 13.90
C GLU A 128 1.54 18.32 14.64
N VAL A 129 0.32 18.33 15.13
CA VAL A 129 -0.25 17.19 15.86
C VAL A 129 -0.52 16.03 14.90
N ALA A 130 -1.10 16.32 13.75
CA ALA A 130 -1.37 15.31 12.72
C ALA A 130 -0.07 14.74 12.17
N ALA A 131 0.94 15.57 11.92
CA ALA A 131 2.25 15.12 11.46
C ALA A 131 2.93 14.21 12.49
N ARG A 132 2.86 14.56 13.77
CA ARG A 132 3.39 13.72 14.85
C ARG A 132 2.68 12.37 14.90
N SER A 133 1.35 12.38 14.81
CA SER A 133 0.56 11.14 14.83
C SER A 133 0.88 10.24 13.65
N PHE A 134 1.17 10.81 12.48
CA PHE A 134 1.61 10.06 11.31
C PHE A 134 2.95 9.34 11.58
N PHE A 135 3.95 10.05 12.12
CA PHE A 135 5.23 9.43 12.44
C PHE A 135 5.10 8.38 13.56
N GLU A 136 4.30 8.63 14.58
CA GLU A 136 4.04 7.68 15.65
C GLU A 136 3.38 6.41 15.13
N LEU A 137 2.49 6.54 14.14
CA LEU A 137 1.86 5.40 13.51
C LEU A 137 2.89 4.50 12.82
N PHE A 138 3.80 5.07 12.04
CA PHE A 138 4.86 4.29 11.40
C PHE A 138 5.79 3.65 12.43
N ASP A 139 6.09 4.33 13.53
CA ASP A 139 6.90 3.76 14.62
C ASP A 139 6.20 2.55 15.27
N GLU A 140 4.89 2.63 15.49
CA GLU A 140 4.13 1.54 16.08
C GLU A 140 4.08 0.31 15.18
N PHE A 141 4.01 0.52 13.87
CA PHE A 141 3.86 -0.55 12.88
C PHE A 141 5.17 -0.94 12.18
N GLN A 142 6.33 -0.77 12.85
CA GLN A 142 7.64 -1.13 12.29
C GLN A 142 7.74 -2.56 11.75
N PRO A 143 7.12 -3.59 12.38
CA PRO A 143 7.13 -4.94 11.81
C PRO A 143 6.36 -5.05 10.50
N GLU A 144 5.36 -4.20 10.28
CA GLU A 144 4.52 -4.23 9.09
C GLU A 144 5.05 -3.37 7.96
N ILE A 145 5.65 -2.22 8.30
CA ILE A 145 6.11 -1.27 7.28
C ILE A 145 7.26 -0.41 7.80
N GLN A 146 8.22 -0.15 6.91
CA GLN A 146 9.27 0.85 7.11
C GLN A 146 9.42 1.65 5.83
N LEU A 147 9.49 2.98 5.95
CA LEU A 147 9.78 3.81 4.80
C LEU A 147 11.23 3.58 4.37
N ALA A 148 11.42 3.40 3.07
CA ALA A 148 12.74 3.19 2.49
C ALA A 148 13.09 4.41 1.65
N PRO A 149 14.08 5.22 2.04
CA PRO A 149 14.51 6.33 1.18
C PRO A 149 15.03 5.76 -0.14
N HIS A 150 14.87 6.53 -1.22
CA HIS A 150 15.56 6.20 -2.45
C HIS A 150 17.03 5.99 -2.14
N ASP A 151 17.61 4.93 -2.69
CA ASP A 151 19.05 4.81 -2.67
C ASP A 151 19.60 6.10 -3.24
N ALA A 152 20.41 6.79 -2.46
CA ALA A 152 21.18 7.87 -3.00
C ALA A 152 21.92 7.30 -4.22
N PRO A 153 21.92 8.02 -5.37
CA PRO A 153 22.71 7.56 -6.50
C PRO A 153 24.07 7.17 -5.96
N ASP A 154 24.55 6.02 -6.38
CA ASP A 154 25.77 5.41 -5.88
C ASP A 154 26.77 6.44 -5.45
N ARG A 155 27.01 6.48 -4.17
CA ARG A 155 28.16 7.18 -3.64
C ARG A 155 29.38 6.33 -3.89
N GLU A 156 29.58 5.99 -5.13
CA GLU A 156 30.91 5.52 -5.49
C GLU A 156 31.81 6.72 -5.45
N ALA A 157 32.59 6.73 -4.42
CA ALA A 157 33.75 7.55 -4.39
C ALA A 157 34.62 7.21 -5.59
#